data_ca95c9fab11706ecb2f812f685541876
#
_entry.id   ca95c9fab11706ecb2f812f685541876
#
_cell.length_a   1.000
_cell.length_b   1.000
_cell.length_c   1.000
_cell.angle_alpha   90.00
_cell.angle_beta   90.00
_cell.angle_gamma   90.00
#
_symmetry.space_group_name_H-M   'P 1'
#
loop_
_entity.id
_entity.type
_entity.pdbx_description
1 polymer ?
#
loop_
_entity_poly.entity_id
_entity_poly.type
_entity_poly.pdbx_seq_one_letter_code
_entity_poly.pdbx_strand_id
1 'polypeptide(L)'
;DGVVNVEEGQTFGMDLEFTEGMQFDKGYISPYMVTDQDRMEAVLEDPYILIANQKIGSVRDVLPVLEAVIQSGKPLLIIAEDVEGEALATLVVNKLRGTFTGVAVKAPGFGDRRKRMLEDIAILTGGEVITEEMGLKLENTQISQLGRARRVVVAKDNSTIIDGSGEGDAIKGRIKQIKAEVENTDSDFDREKLQERLAKLSGGVAVVKVGAATETEMKEKKHRVEDALQATRAALEEGIVPGGGVALLQAADAIRLDEYEDEDEKTGARIILRSLEEPLRQISHNAGLEGSVVVNDVRKAKKGQGLNAATGEIVDLVAAGVIDPAMVTRSALQNAASIAKNILTTEAIVAEVPEKDGGGAGGGMPDMGGMGGMM
;
A
#
# COMPACT_ATOMS: atom_id res chain seq x y z
N ASP A 1 -0.05 0.04 -15.85
CA ASP A 1 1.04 -0.88 -15.41
C ASP A 1 2.23 -0.13 -14.78
N GLY A 2 2.20 1.21 -14.76
CA GLY A 2 3.25 2.02 -14.17
C GLY A 2 3.25 1.96 -12.64
N VAL A 3 4.45 1.95 -12.05
CA VAL A 3 4.62 2.04 -10.60
C VAL A 3 4.82 3.49 -10.23
N VAL A 4 4.02 3.99 -9.28
CA VAL A 4 4.13 5.34 -8.75
C VAL A 4 4.33 5.25 -7.25
N ASN A 5 5.37 5.93 -6.75
CA ASN A 5 5.66 6.09 -5.33
C ASN A 5 5.58 7.56 -4.94
N VAL A 6 5.18 7.84 -3.70
CA VAL A 6 5.08 9.21 -3.19
C VAL A 6 6.08 9.38 -2.06
N GLU A 7 6.95 10.36 -2.18
CA GLU A 7 8.02 10.64 -1.21
C GLU A 7 7.95 12.09 -0.73
N GLU A 8 8.59 12.32 0.41
CA GLU A 8 8.79 13.67 0.91
C GLU A 8 9.91 14.36 0.13
N GLY A 9 9.63 15.55 -0.39
CA GLY A 9 10.58 16.39 -1.11
C GLY A 9 11.20 17.45 -0.22
N GLN A 10 12.36 17.93 -0.61
CA GLN A 10 13.04 19.02 0.11
C GLN A 10 12.70 20.42 -0.43
N THR A 11 12.04 20.49 -1.58
CA THR A 11 11.65 21.72 -2.26
C THR A 11 10.16 22.02 -2.03
N PHE A 12 9.78 23.31 -2.13
CA PHE A 12 8.36 23.68 -2.11
C PHE A 12 7.66 23.21 -3.40
N GLY A 13 6.52 22.56 -3.25
CA GLY A 13 5.71 22.11 -4.38
C GLY A 13 5.76 20.60 -4.61
N MET A 14 5.40 20.19 -5.81
CA MET A 14 5.45 18.80 -6.25
C MET A 14 6.42 18.67 -7.43
N ASP A 15 7.24 17.64 -7.39
CA ASP A 15 8.17 17.29 -8.46
C ASP A 15 7.97 15.83 -8.86
N LEU A 16 8.20 15.52 -10.13
CA LEU A 16 8.04 14.17 -10.68
C LEU A 16 9.37 13.70 -11.25
N GLU A 17 9.89 12.64 -10.67
CA GLU A 17 11.13 12.00 -11.11
C GLU A 17 10.82 10.58 -11.62
N PHE A 18 11.49 10.20 -12.70
CA PHE A 18 11.45 8.82 -13.20
C PHE A 18 12.79 8.18 -12.93
N THR A 19 12.77 7.03 -12.25
CA THR A 19 13.99 6.31 -11.88
C THR A 19 13.86 4.83 -12.24
N GLU A 20 15.01 4.16 -12.34
CA GLU A 20 15.06 2.72 -12.51
C GLU A 20 14.51 2.04 -11.25
N GLY A 21 13.69 1.02 -11.43
CA GLY A 21 13.07 0.32 -10.32
C GLY A 21 12.13 -0.76 -10.78
N MET A 22 11.65 -1.55 -9.82
CA MET A 22 10.74 -2.66 -10.09
C MET A 22 9.79 -2.87 -8.93
N GLN A 23 8.54 -3.21 -9.24
CA GLN A 23 7.59 -3.74 -8.28
C GLN A 23 7.26 -5.21 -8.58
N PHE A 24 7.13 -6.02 -7.55
CA PHE A 24 6.66 -7.41 -7.65
C PHE A 24 5.64 -7.75 -6.57
N ASP A 25 4.76 -8.70 -6.88
CA ASP A 25 3.56 -9.03 -6.11
C ASP A 25 3.87 -10.02 -4.96
N LYS A 26 4.79 -9.62 -4.07
CA LYS A 26 5.11 -10.30 -2.81
C LYS A 26 5.41 -9.25 -1.76
N GLY A 27 4.68 -9.29 -0.66
CA GLY A 27 4.88 -8.41 0.47
C GLY A 27 5.69 -9.05 1.61
N TYR A 28 5.69 -8.39 2.76
CA TYR A 28 6.43 -8.89 3.93
C TYR A 28 5.88 -10.22 4.43
N ILE A 29 6.78 -11.12 4.87
CA ILE A 29 6.40 -12.43 5.43
C ILE A 29 5.75 -12.29 6.79
N SER A 30 6.12 -11.26 7.56
CA SER A 30 5.57 -11.01 8.90
C SER A 30 5.23 -9.52 9.09
N PRO A 31 4.01 -9.22 9.61
CA PRO A 31 3.63 -7.84 9.94
C PRO A 31 4.52 -7.18 11.00
N TYR A 32 5.21 -7.95 11.81
CA TYR A 32 6.18 -7.43 12.80
C TYR A 32 7.43 -6.80 12.16
N MET A 33 7.64 -6.97 10.87
CA MET A 33 8.73 -6.35 10.12
C MET A 33 8.42 -4.94 9.61
N VAL A 34 7.19 -4.47 9.76
CA VAL A 34 6.73 -3.13 9.39
C VAL A 34 7.52 -2.05 10.15
N THR A 35 7.89 -0.98 9.45
CA THR A 35 8.57 0.20 10.04
C THR A 35 7.64 1.39 10.20
N ASP A 36 6.63 1.49 9.33
CA ASP A 36 5.55 2.47 9.37
C ASP A 36 4.25 1.74 9.72
N GLN A 37 3.79 1.87 10.97
CA GLN A 37 2.62 1.17 11.48
C GLN A 37 1.30 1.76 10.94
N ASP A 38 1.27 3.04 10.65
CA ASP A 38 0.06 3.71 10.16
C ASP A 38 -0.28 3.25 8.74
N ARG A 39 0.75 2.99 7.93
CA ARG A 39 0.65 2.53 6.56
C ARG A 39 0.77 1.01 6.41
N MET A 40 1.16 0.32 7.46
CA MET A 40 1.50 -1.10 7.41
C MET A 40 2.54 -1.43 6.34
N GLU A 41 3.59 -0.61 6.26
CA GLU A 41 4.69 -0.74 5.29
C GLU A 41 6.05 -0.86 6.00
N ALA A 42 6.97 -1.60 5.40
CA ALA A 42 8.38 -1.57 5.76
C ALA A 42 9.13 -0.70 4.74
N VAL A 43 9.62 0.45 5.18
CA VAL A 43 10.40 1.38 4.37
C VAL A 43 11.86 1.26 4.78
N LEU A 44 12.72 0.95 3.83
CA LEU A 44 14.17 0.79 4.02
C LEU A 44 14.91 1.80 3.15
N GLU A 45 15.72 2.65 3.77
CA GLU A 45 16.56 3.63 3.09
C GLU A 45 17.99 3.08 2.92
N ASP A 46 18.51 3.12 1.70
CA ASP A 46 19.83 2.62 1.31
C ASP A 46 20.13 1.18 1.80
N PRO A 47 19.18 0.23 1.59
CA PRO A 47 19.33 -1.13 2.09
C PRO A 47 20.34 -1.95 1.31
N TYR A 48 20.89 -2.98 1.97
CA TYR A 48 21.41 -4.16 1.29
C TYR A 48 20.25 -5.09 0.89
N ILE A 49 20.44 -5.84 -0.19
CA ILE A 49 19.43 -6.76 -0.73
C ILE A 49 20.07 -8.14 -0.91
N LEU A 50 19.69 -9.08 -0.07
CA LEU A 50 20.05 -10.50 -0.20
C LEU A 50 19.04 -11.18 -1.11
N ILE A 51 19.52 -11.78 -2.19
CA ILE A 51 18.69 -12.47 -3.19
C ILE A 51 19.06 -13.95 -3.19
N ALA A 52 18.18 -14.82 -2.70
CA ALA A 52 18.43 -16.24 -2.56
C ALA A 52 17.37 -17.09 -3.25
N ASN A 53 17.81 -18.03 -4.10
CA ASN A 53 16.92 -18.99 -4.74
C ASN A 53 16.78 -20.27 -3.92
N GLN A 54 16.59 -20.14 -2.62
CA GLN A 54 16.40 -21.24 -1.68
C GLN A 54 15.60 -20.79 -0.46
N LYS A 55 15.14 -21.74 0.33
CA LYS A 55 14.47 -21.47 1.61
C LYS A 55 15.50 -21.17 2.70
N ILE A 56 15.15 -20.27 3.60
CA ILE A 56 15.93 -19.91 4.77
C ILE A 56 15.17 -20.35 6.02
N GLY A 57 15.53 -21.48 6.56
CA GLY A 57 14.90 -22.05 7.78
C GLY A 57 15.75 -21.90 9.03
N SER A 58 17.08 -21.85 8.88
CA SER A 58 18.02 -21.68 9.98
C SER A 58 18.70 -20.32 9.95
N VAL A 59 18.81 -19.67 11.09
CA VAL A 59 19.54 -18.41 11.22
C VAL A 59 21.02 -18.56 10.92
N ARG A 60 21.59 -19.75 11.13
CA ARG A 60 23.00 -20.06 10.86
C ARG A 60 23.39 -19.83 9.41
N ASP A 61 22.46 -20.07 8.48
CA ASP A 61 22.71 -19.95 7.04
C ASP A 61 22.93 -18.49 6.64
N VAL A 62 22.32 -17.55 7.34
CA VAL A 62 22.37 -16.10 7.03
C VAL A 62 23.16 -15.30 8.06
N LEU A 63 23.67 -15.96 9.11
CA LEU A 63 24.37 -15.28 10.20
C LEU A 63 25.55 -14.40 9.76
N PRO A 64 26.45 -14.85 8.86
CA PRO A 64 27.57 -14.03 8.39
C PRO A 64 27.12 -12.76 7.68
N VAL A 65 26.06 -12.86 6.86
CA VAL A 65 25.45 -11.70 6.18
C VAL A 65 24.81 -10.74 7.18
N LEU A 66 24.06 -11.28 8.16
CA LEU A 66 23.41 -10.47 9.19
C LEU A 66 24.45 -9.69 10.02
N GLU A 67 25.52 -10.35 10.45
CA GLU A 67 26.60 -9.70 11.22
C GLU A 67 27.27 -8.59 10.43
N ALA A 68 27.59 -8.83 9.16
CA ALA A 68 28.19 -7.82 8.29
C ALA A 68 27.26 -6.63 8.04
N VAL A 69 25.97 -6.88 7.83
CA VAL A 69 24.97 -5.82 7.62
C VAL A 69 24.75 -5.03 8.91
N ILE A 70 24.63 -5.68 10.06
CA ILE A 70 24.48 -4.99 11.36
C ILE A 70 25.70 -4.09 11.63
N GLN A 71 26.91 -4.56 11.35
CA GLN A 71 28.13 -3.75 11.50
C GLN A 71 28.15 -2.53 10.58
N SER A 72 27.51 -2.61 9.39
CA SER A 72 27.41 -1.50 8.46
C SER A 72 26.40 -0.43 8.89
N GLY A 73 25.50 -0.75 9.82
CA GLY A 73 24.40 0.11 10.26
C GLY A 73 23.28 0.32 9.23
N LYS A 74 23.29 -0.43 8.13
CA LYS A 74 22.29 -0.32 7.06
C LYS A 74 21.19 -1.37 7.18
N PRO A 75 19.97 -1.09 6.68
CA PRO A 75 18.90 -2.07 6.66
C PRO A 75 19.14 -3.19 5.63
N LEU A 76 18.42 -4.30 5.79
CA LEU A 76 18.50 -5.46 4.90
C LEU A 76 17.12 -5.85 4.38
N LEU A 77 16.98 -5.96 3.06
CA LEU A 77 15.91 -6.70 2.40
C LEU A 77 16.40 -8.14 2.12
N ILE A 78 15.63 -9.13 2.53
CA ILE A 78 15.85 -10.55 2.21
C ILE A 78 14.78 -10.99 1.22
N ILE A 79 15.18 -11.39 0.01
CA ILE A 79 14.32 -11.99 -1.00
C ILE A 79 14.74 -13.45 -1.12
N ALA A 80 13.88 -14.36 -0.67
CA ALA A 80 14.17 -15.80 -0.68
C ALA A 80 12.95 -16.60 -1.14
N GLU A 81 13.14 -17.87 -1.48
CA GLU A 81 11.99 -18.75 -1.78
C GLU A 81 10.96 -18.74 -0.65
N ASP A 82 11.43 -18.87 0.58
CA ASP A 82 10.68 -18.64 1.81
C ASP A 82 11.65 -18.32 2.95
N VAL A 83 11.16 -17.64 3.98
CA VAL A 83 11.88 -17.47 5.26
C VAL A 83 10.95 -17.94 6.36
N GLU A 84 11.34 -19.04 7.04
CA GLU A 84 10.46 -19.74 7.96
C GLU A 84 11.19 -20.18 9.24
N GLY A 85 10.45 -20.75 10.19
CA GLY A 85 10.99 -21.40 11.37
C GLY A 85 11.85 -20.48 12.26
N GLU A 86 13.02 -20.99 12.65
CA GLU A 86 13.97 -20.31 13.54
C GLU A 86 14.50 -19.01 12.92
N ALA A 87 14.77 -19.02 11.61
CA ALA A 87 15.28 -17.83 10.91
C ALA A 87 14.31 -16.66 10.99
N LEU A 88 13.03 -16.89 10.66
CA LEU A 88 12.01 -15.85 10.73
C LEU A 88 11.82 -15.33 12.15
N ALA A 89 11.71 -16.23 13.14
CA ALA A 89 11.55 -15.86 14.54
C ALA A 89 12.71 -14.98 15.03
N THR A 90 13.94 -15.36 14.69
CA THR A 90 15.15 -14.62 15.09
C THR A 90 15.20 -13.23 14.45
N LEU A 91 14.88 -13.11 13.15
CA LEU A 91 14.82 -11.82 12.44
C LEU A 91 13.79 -10.88 13.08
N VAL A 92 12.58 -11.40 13.38
CA VAL A 92 11.51 -10.63 14.02
C VAL A 92 11.92 -10.16 15.42
N VAL A 93 12.49 -11.06 16.25
CA VAL A 93 12.92 -10.70 17.61
C VAL A 93 14.02 -9.63 17.60
N ASN A 94 15.01 -9.75 16.72
CA ASN A 94 16.08 -8.76 16.62
C ASN A 94 15.57 -7.39 16.09
N LYS A 95 14.63 -7.41 15.14
CA LYS A 95 13.96 -6.19 14.69
C LYS A 95 13.16 -5.52 15.80
N LEU A 96 12.38 -6.26 16.59
CA LEU A 96 11.62 -5.73 17.74
C LEU A 96 12.53 -5.17 18.83
N ARG A 97 13.73 -5.75 19.02
CA ARG A 97 14.76 -5.22 19.94
C ARG A 97 15.51 -4.00 19.39
N GLY A 98 15.28 -3.62 18.14
CA GLY A 98 15.99 -2.50 17.50
C GLY A 98 17.47 -2.77 17.17
N THR A 99 17.93 -4.02 17.25
CA THR A 99 19.31 -4.42 16.93
C THR A 99 19.51 -4.63 15.43
N PHE A 100 18.43 -4.80 14.70
CA PHE A 100 18.44 -5.07 13.26
C PHE A 100 17.23 -4.41 12.59
N THR A 101 17.48 -3.74 11.48
CA THR A 101 16.41 -3.19 10.62
C THR A 101 16.37 -3.98 9.33
N GLY A 102 15.30 -4.71 9.10
CA GLY A 102 15.16 -5.47 7.86
C GLY A 102 13.80 -6.08 7.69
N VAL A 103 13.54 -6.51 6.47
CA VAL A 103 12.31 -7.17 6.05
C VAL A 103 12.63 -8.38 5.18
N ALA A 104 11.85 -9.43 5.34
CA ALA A 104 11.93 -10.63 4.50
C ALA A 104 10.68 -10.74 3.65
N VAL A 105 10.86 -11.04 2.37
CA VAL A 105 9.80 -11.24 1.38
C VAL A 105 10.02 -12.53 0.62
N LYS A 106 8.94 -13.13 0.13
CA LYS A 106 9.04 -14.29 -0.75
C LYS A 106 9.45 -13.85 -2.16
N ALA A 107 10.29 -14.66 -2.78
CA ALA A 107 10.66 -14.46 -4.17
C ALA A 107 9.44 -14.54 -5.10
N PRO A 108 9.34 -13.66 -6.11
CA PRO A 108 8.24 -13.69 -7.06
C PRO A 108 8.36 -14.89 -8.02
N GLY A 109 7.22 -15.46 -8.40
CA GLY A 109 7.15 -16.60 -9.32
C GLY A 109 7.48 -17.96 -8.68
N PHE A 110 7.51 -18.99 -9.50
CA PHE A 110 7.78 -20.38 -9.12
C PHE A 110 8.71 -21.05 -10.14
N GLY A 111 9.51 -22.04 -9.70
CA GLY A 111 10.41 -22.81 -10.57
C GLY A 111 11.37 -21.91 -11.37
N ASP A 112 11.51 -22.18 -12.66
CA ASP A 112 12.43 -21.43 -13.53
C ASP A 112 12.04 -19.94 -13.71
N ARG A 113 10.75 -19.62 -13.59
CA ARG A 113 10.31 -18.21 -13.62
C ARG A 113 10.84 -17.45 -12.42
N ARG A 114 10.81 -18.04 -11.23
CA ARG A 114 11.41 -17.44 -10.03
C ARG A 114 12.88 -17.14 -10.23
N LYS A 115 13.64 -18.10 -10.78
CA LYS A 115 15.08 -17.91 -11.08
C LYS A 115 15.30 -16.69 -11.97
N ARG A 116 14.57 -16.61 -13.08
CA ARG A 116 14.68 -15.49 -14.03
C ARG A 116 14.28 -14.14 -13.40
N MET A 117 13.26 -14.12 -12.55
CA MET A 117 12.88 -12.88 -11.84
C MET A 117 13.90 -12.48 -10.79
N LEU A 118 14.49 -13.41 -10.07
CA LEU A 118 15.60 -13.13 -9.14
C LEU A 118 16.84 -12.59 -9.88
N GLU A 119 17.15 -13.12 -11.07
CA GLU A 119 18.21 -12.57 -11.94
C GLU A 119 17.91 -11.13 -12.37
N ASP A 120 16.66 -10.83 -12.74
CA ASP A 120 16.26 -9.48 -13.11
C ASP A 120 16.42 -8.50 -11.95
N ILE A 121 16.05 -8.93 -10.73
CA ILE A 121 16.23 -8.15 -9.50
C ILE A 121 17.72 -7.98 -9.19
N ALA A 122 18.55 -9.01 -9.37
CA ALA A 122 19.98 -8.95 -9.17
C ALA A 122 20.64 -7.94 -10.12
N ILE A 123 20.29 -7.97 -11.40
CA ILE A 123 20.79 -7.01 -12.40
C ILE A 123 20.35 -5.59 -12.06
N LEU A 124 19.09 -5.39 -11.64
CA LEU A 124 18.57 -4.08 -11.25
C LEU A 124 19.30 -3.50 -10.04
N THR A 125 19.69 -4.34 -9.09
CA THR A 125 20.26 -3.93 -7.80
C THR A 125 21.78 -4.03 -7.73
N GLY A 126 22.42 -4.59 -8.78
CA GLY A 126 23.85 -4.82 -8.83
C GLY A 126 24.33 -5.92 -7.88
N GLY A 127 23.44 -6.85 -7.49
CA GLY A 127 23.75 -7.99 -6.64
C GLY A 127 23.89 -9.31 -7.41
N GLU A 128 24.08 -10.39 -6.66
CA GLU A 128 24.15 -11.75 -7.17
C GLU A 128 23.02 -12.61 -6.62
N VAL A 129 22.51 -13.54 -7.43
CA VAL A 129 21.55 -14.55 -6.95
C VAL A 129 22.32 -15.67 -6.26
N ILE A 130 22.10 -15.83 -4.97
CA ILE A 130 22.71 -16.91 -4.18
C ILE A 130 21.92 -18.20 -4.44
N THR A 131 22.56 -19.14 -5.11
CA THR A 131 21.98 -20.44 -5.46
C THR A 131 23.05 -21.54 -5.47
N GLU A 132 22.70 -22.71 -4.96
CA GLU A 132 23.58 -23.88 -4.95
C GLU A 132 23.94 -24.35 -6.36
N GLU A 133 23.09 -24.13 -7.34
CA GLU A 133 23.35 -24.46 -8.75
C GLU A 133 24.59 -23.73 -9.31
N MET A 134 24.87 -22.51 -8.81
CA MET A 134 26.06 -21.75 -9.15
C MET A 134 27.23 -21.97 -8.16
N GLY A 135 27.06 -22.89 -7.22
CA GLY A 135 28.04 -23.16 -6.17
C GLY A 135 28.10 -22.10 -5.06
N LEU A 136 27.12 -21.18 -5.03
CA LEU A 136 27.02 -20.14 -4.00
C LEU A 136 26.16 -20.63 -2.85
N LYS A 137 26.72 -20.58 -1.64
CA LYS A 137 26.04 -20.96 -0.41
C LYS A 137 25.77 -19.73 0.44
N LEU A 138 24.60 -19.69 1.09
CA LEU A 138 24.22 -18.60 1.99
C LEU A 138 25.25 -18.36 3.11
N GLU A 139 25.76 -19.43 3.71
CA GLU A 139 26.75 -19.39 4.80
C GLU A 139 28.09 -18.72 4.40
N ASN A 140 28.37 -18.62 3.11
CA ASN A 140 29.60 -18.04 2.55
C ASN A 140 29.33 -16.69 1.85
N THR A 141 28.11 -16.19 1.88
CA THR A 141 27.72 -14.95 1.18
C THR A 141 28.41 -13.74 1.81
N GLN A 142 29.02 -12.92 0.95
CA GLN A 142 29.70 -11.70 1.35
C GLN A 142 28.85 -10.46 1.05
N ILE A 143 29.12 -9.37 1.74
CA ILE A 143 28.40 -8.10 1.57
C ILE A 143 28.52 -7.53 0.14
N SER A 144 29.63 -7.84 -0.57
CA SER A 144 29.85 -7.44 -1.95
C SER A 144 28.94 -8.13 -2.97
N GLN A 145 28.31 -9.23 -2.60
CA GLN A 145 27.36 -9.98 -3.43
C GLN A 145 25.92 -9.51 -3.23
N LEU A 146 25.69 -8.67 -2.22
CA LEU A 146 24.38 -8.11 -1.94
C LEU A 146 24.06 -6.98 -2.92
N GLY A 147 22.81 -6.98 -3.41
CA GLY A 147 22.28 -5.86 -4.17
C GLY A 147 22.10 -4.61 -3.30
N ARG A 148 21.90 -3.47 -3.96
CA ARG A 148 21.68 -2.17 -3.34
C ARG A 148 20.56 -1.43 -4.07
N ALA A 149 19.87 -0.58 -3.34
CA ALA A 149 18.94 0.39 -3.90
C ALA A 149 18.93 1.65 -3.03
N ARG A 150 18.48 2.76 -3.58
CA ARG A 150 18.27 3.97 -2.79
C ARG A 150 17.18 3.76 -1.74
N ARG A 151 16.08 3.11 -2.13
CA ARG A 151 14.95 2.86 -1.25
C ARG A 151 14.21 1.58 -1.62
N VAL A 152 13.65 0.92 -0.61
CA VAL A 152 12.73 -0.20 -0.79
C VAL A 152 11.49 0.03 0.07
N VAL A 153 10.31 -0.17 -0.53
CA VAL A 153 9.02 -0.12 0.16
C VAL A 153 8.35 -1.49 0.06
N VAL A 154 8.06 -2.09 1.18
CA VAL A 154 7.39 -3.41 1.26
C VAL A 154 6.06 -3.26 1.97
N ALA A 155 4.98 -3.44 1.23
CA ALA A 155 3.62 -3.50 1.73
C ALA A 155 3.20 -4.94 2.02
N LYS A 156 1.95 -5.16 2.36
CA LYS A 156 1.39 -6.49 2.64
C LYS A 156 1.48 -7.44 1.45
N ASP A 157 1.22 -6.95 0.25
CA ASP A 157 1.04 -7.78 -0.95
C ASP A 157 2.07 -7.50 -2.06
N ASN A 158 2.88 -6.46 -1.91
CA ASN A 158 3.87 -6.09 -2.92
C ASN A 158 5.15 -5.51 -2.31
N SER A 159 6.22 -5.51 -3.11
CA SER A 159 7.51 -4.90 -2.80
C SER A 159 7.97 -4.06 -3.98
N THR A 160 8.39 -2.83 -3.69
CA THR A 160 8.89 -1.87 -4.69
C THR A 160 10.35 -1.53 -4.40
N ILE A 161 11.21 -1.79 -5.35
CA ILE A 161 12.62 -1.39 -5.35
C ILE A 161 12.73 -0.10 -6.17
N ILE A 162 13.30 0.94 -5.59
CA ILE A 162 13.39 2.28 -6.18
C ILE A 162 14.86 2.65 -6.29
N ASP A 163 15.28 3.01 -7.51
CA ASP A 163 16.63 3.44 -7.81
C ASP A 163 17.66 2.37 -7.40
N GLY A 164 17.57 1.22 -8.09
CA GLY A 164 18.50 0.11 -7.92
C GLY A 164 19.91 0.49 -8.40
N SER A 165 20.93 0.00 -7.69
CA SER A 165 22.34 0.35 -7.97
C SER A 165 22.98 -0.51 -9.08
N GLY A 166 22.18 -1.19 -9.91
CA GLY A 166 22.65 -1.94 -11.06
C GLY A 166 23.20 -1.03 -12.16
N GLU A 167 24.09 -1.58 -12.98
CA GLU A 167 24.63 -0.84 -14.11
C GLU A 167 23.57 -0.67 -15.22
N GLY A 168 23.32 0.57 -15.65
CA GLY A 168 22.28 0.88 -16.65
C GLY A 168 22.49 0.14 -17.99
N ASP A 169 23.73 -0.15 -18.38
CA ASP A 169 24.01 -0.93 -19.60
C ASP A 169 23.67 -2.42 -19.42
N ALA A 170 23.84 -2.98 -18.23
CA ALA A 170 23.44 -4.35 -17.90
C ALA A 170 21.89 -4.46 -17.91
N ILE A 171 21.19 -3.49 -17.34
CA ILE A 171 19.72 -3.42 -17.36
C ILE A 171 19.19 -3.32 -18.79
N LYS A 172 19.76 -2.42 -19.61
CA LYS A 172 19.39 -2.30 -21.03
C LYS A 172 19.69 -3.58 -21.83
N GLY A 173 20.80 -4.25 -21.53
CA GLY A 173 21.15 -5.54 -22.12
C GLY A 173 20.11 -6.61 -21.79
N ARG A 174 19.69 -6.68 -20.52
CA ARG A 174 18.65 -7.63 -20.06
C ARG A 174 17.30 -7.33 -20.71
N ILE A 175 16.89 -6.07 -20.82
CA ILE A 175 15.66 -5.66 -21.51
C ILE A 175 15.69 -6.11 -22.98
N LYS A 176 16.81 -5.95 -23.69
CA LYS A 176 16.97 -6.42 -25.08
C LYS A 176 16.86 -7.95 -25.18
N GLN A 177 17.47 -8.67 -24.24
CA GLN A 177 17.37 -10.13 -24.18
C GLN A 177 15.92 -10.59 -24.01
N ILE A 178 15.17 -10.02 -23.05
CA ILE A 178 13.76 -10.36 -22.82
C ILE A 178 12.90 -10.03 -24.04
N LYS A 179 13.13 -8.90 -24.72
CA LYS A 179 12.45 -8.56 -25.98
C LYS A 179 12.67 -9.61 -27.06
N ALA A 180 13.90 -10.07 -27.24
CA ALA A 180 14.19 -11.13 -28.19
C ALA A 180 13.52 -12.47 -27.81
N GLU A 181 13.44 -12.79 -26.50
CA GLU A 181 12.71 -13.97 -26.03
C GLU A 181 11.21 -13.85 -26.32
N VAL A 182 10.59 -12.67 -26.18
CA VAL A 182 9.18 -12.41 -26.54
C VAL A 182 8.91 -12.64 -28.02
N GLU A 183 9.83 -12.22 -28.88
CA GLU A 183 9.71 -12.37 -30.35
C GLU A 183 9.88 -13.83 -30.81
N ASN A 184 10.71 -14.60 -30.12
CA ASN A 184 11.09 -15.96 -30.51
C ASN A 184 10.24 -17.06 -29.85
N THR A 185 9.35 -16.74 -28.93
CA THR A 185 8.49 -17.75 -28.27
C THR A 185 7.25 -18.09 -29.11
N ASP A 186 6.98 -19.38 -29.29
CA ASP A 186 5.78 -19.89 -29.95
C ASP A 186 4.59 -20.05 -29.01
N SER A 187 4.81 -19.97 -27.69
CA SER A 187 3.79 -20.10 -26.65
C SER A 187 3.18 -18.76 -26.29
N ASP A 188 1.88 -18.58 -26.52
CA ASP A 188 1.16 -17.36 -26.14
C ASP A 188 1.23 -17.08 -24.64
N PHE A 189 1.16 -18.13 -23.82
CA PHE A 189 1.28 -18.02 -22.38
C PHE A 189 2.69 -17.56 -21.94
N ASP A 190 3.74 -18.11 -22.54
CA ASP A 190 5.12 -17.69 -22.23
C ASP A 190 5.37 -16.27 -22.74
N ARG A 191 4.80 -15.90 -23.89
CA ARG A 191 4.85 -14.53 -24.43
C ARG A 191 4.25 -13.55 -23.47
N GLU A 192 3.06 -13.82 -22.93
CA GLU A 192 2.40 -12.97 -21.93
C GLU A 192 3.29 -12.79 -20.69
N LYS A 193 3.85 -13.87 -20.14
CA LYS A 193 4.71 -13.82 -18.95
C LYS A 193 6.06 -13.14 -19.20
N LEU A 194 6.61 -13.24 -20.39
CA LEU A 194 7.79 -12.47 -20.78
C LEU A 194 7.47 -10.99 -20.94
N GLN A 195 6.30 -10.65 -21.46
CA GLN A 195 5.85 -9.25 -21.56
C GLN A 195 5.62 -8.63 -20.18
N GLU A 196 4.99 -9.35 -19.24
CA GLU A 196 4.88 -8.89 -17.84
C GLU A 196 6.26 -8.60 -17.23
N ARG A 197 7.22 -9.50 -17.43
CA ARG A 197 8.58 -9.37 -16.91
C ARG A 197 9.31 -8.19 -17.55
N LEU A 198 9.14 -8.00 -18.87
CA LEU A 198 9.65 -6.86 -19.60
C LEU A 198 9.08 -5.54 -19.07
N ALA A 199 7.76 -5.48 -18.88
CA ALA A 199 7.09 -4.29 -18.35
C ALA A 199 7.62 -3.92 -16.96
N LYS A 200 7.77 -4.91 -16.05
CA LYS A 200 8.30 -4.70 -14.70
C LYS A 200 9.75 -4.17 -14.70
N LEU A 201 10.61 -4.63 -15.60
CA LEU A 201 12.00 -4.20 -15.65
C LEU A 201 12.20 -2.88 -16.43
N SER A 202 11.40 -2.65 -17.49
CA SER A 202 11.55 -1.48 -18.37
C SER A 202 10.69 -0.29 -17.95
N GLY A 203 9.67 -0.51 -17.14
CA GLY A 203 8.71 0.51 -16.74
C GLY A 203 9.28 1.55 -15.75
N GLY A 204 10.26 1.15 -14.96
CA GLY A 204 10.79 2.01 -13.90
C GLY A 204 9.78 2.36 -12.82
N VAL A 205 10.11 3.35 -12.01
CA VAL A 205 9.25 3.90 -10.96
C VAL A 205 9.14 5.41 -11.13
N ALA A 206 7.91 5.92 -11.19
CA ALA A 206 7.65 7.35 -11.08
C ALA A 206 7.62 7.74 -9.59
N VAL A 207 8.45 8.67 -9.20
CA VAL A 207 8.53 9.17 -7.82
C VAL A 207 7.94 10.57 -7.77
N VAL A 208 6.80 10.72 -7.09
CA VAL A 208 6.19 12.02 -6.82
C VAL A 208 6.77 12.55 -5.51
N LYS A 209 7.61 13.58 -5.60
CA LYS A 209 8.19 14.26 -4.44
C LYS A 209 7.26 15.40 -4.02
N VAL A 210 6.79 15.35 -2.79
CA VAL A 210 5.86 16.34 -2.23
C VAL A 210 6.57 17.18 -1.20
N GLY A 211 6.59 18.48 -1.40
CA GLY A 211 7.20 19.42 -0.46
C GLY A 211 6.22 20.50 0.00
N ALA A 212 6.43 20.99 1.23
CA ALA A 212 5.63 22.04 1.84
C ALA A 212 6.45 22.85 2.84
N ALA A 213 5.87 23.94 3.35
CA ALA A 213 6.54 24.82 4.30
C ALA A 213 6.67 24.22 5.71
N THR A 214 5.75 23.34 6.09
CA THR A 214 5.72 22.67 7.38
C THR A 214 5.56 21.16 7.21
N GLU A 215 6.02 20.39 8.20
CA GLU A 215 5.89 18.92 8.21
C GLU A 215 4.42 18.49 8.17
N THR A 216 3.54 19.18 8.90
CA THR A 216 2.11 18.89 8.92
C THR A 216 1.46 19.09 7.54
N GLU A 217 1.78 20.20 6.87
CA GLU A 217 1.30 20.49 5.52
C GLU A 217 1.85 19.47 4.51
N MET A 218 3.10 19.08 4.66
CA MET A 218 3.72 18.07 3.79
C MET A 218 3.04 16.71 3.92
N LYS A 219 2.77 16.26 5.14
CA LYS A 219 2.03 15.01 5.40
C LYS A 219 0.61 15.07 4.82
N GLU A 220 -0.10 16.17 4.99
CA GLU A 220 -1.43 16.35 4.43
C GLU A 220 -1.41 16.30 2.89
N LYS A 221 -0.50 17.03 2.25
CA LYS A 221 -0.34 16.99 0.78
C LYS A 221 0.03 15.60 0.27
N LYS A 222 0.95 14.93 0.96
CA LYS A 222 1.37 13.57 0.63
C LYS A 222 0.19 12.61 0.66
N HIS A 223 -0.61 12.61 1.75
CA HIS A 223 -1.80 11.77 1.86
C HIS A 223 -2.82 12.05 0.76
N ARG A 224 -3.01 13.33 0.40
CA ARG A 224 -3.91 13.72 -0.70
C ARG A 224 -3.45 13.21 -2.06
N VAL A 225 -2.14 13.24 -2.33
CA VAL A 225 -1.57 12.68 -3.57
C VAL A 225 -1.71 11.16 -3.59
N GLU A 226 -1.48 10.50 -2.47
CA GLU A 226 -1.65 9.04 -2.34
C GLU A 226 -3.10 8.61 -2.53
N ASP A 227 -4.05 9.36 -1.96
CA ASP A 227 -5.48 9.14 -2.16
C ASP A 227 -5.87 9.30 -3.65
N ALA A 228 -5.42 10.37 -4.29
CA ALA A 228 -5.64 10.58 -5.73
C ALA A 228 -5.03 9.46 -6.58
N LEU A 229 -3.87 8.92 -6.20
CA LEU A 229 -3.24 7.80 -6.88
C LEU A 229 -4.06 6.51 -6.73
N GLN A 230 -4.53 6.20 -5.52
CA GLN A 230 -5.39 5.03 -5.29
C GLN A 230 -6.74 5.17 -6.01
N ALA A 231 -7.35 6.35 -5.99
CA ALA A 231 -8.56 6.64 -6.75
C ALA A 231 -8.35 6.44 -8.25
N THR A 232 -7.20 6.86 -8.79
CA THR A 232 -6.85 6.67 -10.20
C THR A 232 -6.72 5.18 -10.54
N ARG A 233 -6.06 4.39 -9.69
CA ARG A 233 -5.97 2.93 -9.89
C ARG A 233 -7.34 2.26 -9.87
N ALA A 234 -8.17 2.58 -8.88
CA ALA A 234 -9.54 2.08 -8.80
C ALA A 234 -10.39 2.45 -10.03
N ALA A 235 -10.19 3.66 -10.58
CA ALA A 235 -10.87 4.11 -11.79
C ALA A 235 -10.42 3.35 -13.04
N LEU A 236 -9.17 2.91 -13.11
CA LEU A 236 -8.67 2.07 -14.21
C LEU A 236 -9.30 0.67 -14.21
N GLU A 237 -9.65 0.14 -13.03
CA GLU A 237 -10.22 -1.20 -12.90
C GLU A 237 -11.72 -1.26 -13.27
N GLU A 238 -12.54 -0.35 -12.74
CA GLU A 238 -14.00 -0.39 -12.91
C GLU A 238 -14.59 0.87 -13.58
N GLY A 239 -13.74 1.80 -14.00
CA GLY A 239 -14.20 3.06 -14.60
C GLY A 239 -14.62 4.11 -13.58
N ILE A 240 -15.25 5.17 -14.09
CA ILE A 240 -15.67 6.34 -13.33
C ILE A 240 -17.18 6.52 -13.37
N VAL A 241 -17.71 7.18 -12.34
CA VAL A 241 -19.10 7.61 -12.23
C VAL A 241 -19.18 9.10 -11.87
N PRO A 242 -20.32 9.77 -12.07
CA PRO A 242 -20.52 11.12 -11.53
C PRO A 242 -20.30 11.15 -10.03
N GLY A 243 -19.44 12.06 -9.57
CA GLY A 243 -19.03 12.15 -8.17
C GLY A 243 -20.05 12.85 -7.28
N GLY A 244 -19.60 13.21 -6.07
CA GLY A 244 -20.41 13.99 -5.16
C GLY A 244 -21.65 13.27 -4.59
N GLY A 245 -21.65 11.92 -4.55
CA GLY A 245 -22.77 11.11 -4.10
C GLY A 245 -23.91 10.98 -5.11
N VAL A 246 -23.81 11.60 -6.28
CA VAL A 246 -24.87 11.62 -7.30
C VAL A 246 -25.07 10.24 -7.94
N ALA A 247 -24.00 9.47 -8.15
CA ALA A 247 -24.10 8.12 -8.70
C ALA A 247 -25.00 7.21 -7.85
N LEU A 248 -24.86 7.27 -6.51
CA LEU A 248 -25.70 6.50 -5.58
C LEU A 248 -27.16 6.97 -5.64
N LEU A 249 -27.41 8.29 -5.63
CA LEU A 249 -28.75 8.84 -5.74
C LEU A 249 -29.44 8.39 -7.04
N GLN A 250 -28.73 8.39 -8.17
CA GLN A 250 -29.27 7.96 -9.46
C GLN A 250 -29.41 6.44 -9.57
N ALA A 251 -28.61 5.67 -8.83
CA ALA A 251 -28.75 4.22 -8.74
C ALA A 251 -30.04 3.80 -8.02
N ALA A 252 -30.64 4.68 -7.23
CA ALA A 252 -31.93 4.44 -6.56
C ALA A 252 -33.03 4.01 -7.53
N ASP A 253 -33.01 4.49 -8.77
CA ASP A 253 -34.00 4.17 -9.82
C ASP A 253 -33.97 2.67 -10.22
N ALA A 254 -32.87 1.96 -9.92
CA ALA A 254 -32.75 0.53 -10.17
C ALA A 254 -33.49 -0.33 -9.14
N ILE A 255 -33.84 0.23 -7.98
CA ILE A 255 -34.54 -0.48 -6.91
C ILE A 255 -36.06 -0.31 -7.08
N ARG A 256 -36.72 -1.38 -7.51
CA ARG A 256 -38.17 -1.41 -7.73
C ARG A 256 -38.86 -2.10 -6.58
N LEU A 257 -39.55 -1.32 -5.75
CA LEU A 257 -40.24 -1.84 -4.56
C LEU A 257 -41.42 -2.76 -4.87
N ASP A 258 -41.96 -2.70 -6.07
CA ASP A 258 -43.05 -3.56 -6.56
C ASP A 258 -42.58 -4.97 -6.95
N GLU A 259 -41.30 -5.20 -7.11
CA GLU A 259 -40.72 -6.51 -7.39
C GLU A 259 -40.53 -7.38 -6.13
N TYR A 260 -40.70 -6.80 -4.92
CA TYR A 260 -40.58 -7.53 -3.66
C TYR A 260 -41.98 -7.97 -3.18
N GLU A 261 -42.17 -9.29 -3.00
CA GLU A 261 -43.40 -9.89 -2.51
C GLU A 261 -43.48 -9.80 -0.98
N ASP A 262 -42.35 -9.97 -0.29
CA ASP A 262 -42.26 -9.93 1.17
C ASP A 262 -42.15 -8.48 1.68
N GLU A 263 -42.96 -8.12 2.67
CA GLU A 263 -43.02 -6.75 3.24
C GLU A 263 -41.76 -6.43 4.07
N ASP A 264 -41.06 -7.41 4.65
CA ASP A 264 -39.80 -7.20 5.38
C ASP A 264 -38.68 -6.93 4.41
N GLU A 265 -38.61 -7.69 3.29
CA GLU A 265 -37.66 -7.41 2.20
C GLU A 265 -37.89 -6.02 1.60
N LYS A 266 -39.16 -5.66 1.39
CA LYS A 266 -39.54 -4.34 0.88
C LYS A 266 -39.16 -3.22 1.84
N THR A 267 -39.25 -3.47 3.14
CA THR A 267 -38.79 -2.55 4.18
C THR A 267 -37.30 -2.39 4.15
N GLY A 268 -36.53 -3.48 4.00
CA GLY A 268 -35.10 -3.45 3.79
C GLY A 268 -34.69 -2.63 2.55
N ALA A 269 -35.39 -2.84 1.43
CA ALA A 269 -35.18 -2.06 0.20
C ALA A 269 -35.45 -0.55 0.40
N ARG A 270 -36.49 -0.18 1.16
CA ARG A 270 -36.77 1.23 1.53
C ARG A 270 -35.64 1.84 2.37
N ILE A 271 -35.06 1.08 3.31
CA ILE A 271 -33.91 1.53 4.10
C ILE A 271 -32.72 1.84 3.19
N ILE A 272 -32.40 0.93 2.25
CA ILE A 272 -31.34 1.17 1.27
C ILE A 272 -31.63 2.41 0.44
N LEU A 273 -32.82 2.54 -0.15
CA LEU A 273 -33.24 3.72 -0.92
C LEU A 273 -33.02 5.02 -0.16
N ARG A 274 -33.36 5.04 1.12
CA ARG A 274 -33.16 6.21 1.97
C ARG A 274 -31.67 6.49 2.19
N SER A 275 -30.85 5.47 2.41
CA SER A 275 -29.43 5.62 2.67
C SER A 275 -28.65 6.14 1.46
N LEU A 276 -29.10 5.86 0.23
CA LEU A 276 -28.42 6.33 -1.00
C LEU A 276 -28.41 7.86 -1.16
N GLU A 277 -29.27 8.58 -0.45
CA GLU A 277 -29.30 10.06 -0.46
C GLU A 277 -28.24 10.67 0.46
N GLU A 278 -27.82 9.95 1.51
CA GLU A 278 -27.05 10.51 2.61
C GLU A 278 -25.67 11.03 2.20
N PRO A 279 -24.91 10.38 1.29
CA PRO A 279 -23.62 10.93 0.84
C PRO A 279 -23.77 12.33 0.21
N LEU A 280 -24.70 12.51 -0.72
CA LEU A 280 -24.96 13.83 -1.32
C LEU A 280 -25.46 14.84 -0.28
N ARG A 281 -26.33 14.42 0.62
CA ARG A 281 -26.84 15.25 1.70
C ARG A 281 -25.71 15.76 2.60
N GLN A 282 -24.79 14.87 2.98
CA GLN A 282 -23.66 15.23 3.84
C GLN A 282 -22.67 16.17 3.13
N ILE A 283 -22.35 15.93 1.85
CA ILE A 283 -21.52 16.83 1.05
C ILE A 283 -22.14 18.22 0.97
N SER A 284 -23.46 18.30 0.77
CA SER A 284 -24.18 19.57 0.73
C SER A 284 -24.11 20.32 2.07
N HIS A 285 -24.30 19.64 3.19
CA HIS A 285 -24.14 20.22 4.52
C HIS A 285 -22.70 20.72 4.77
N ASN A 286 -21.71 19.96 4.37
CA ASN A 286 -20.31 20.37 4.48
C ASN A 286 -19.98 21.62 3.65
N ALA A 287 -20.71 21.81 2.53
CA ALA A 287 -20.63 23.02 1.69
C ALA A 287 -21.51 24.20 2.21
N GLY A 288 -22.18 24.04 3.36
CA GLY A 288 -23.05 25.07 3.94
C GLY A 288 -24.41 25.18 3.27
N LEU A 289 -24.84 24.16 2.52
CA LEU A 289 -26.11 24.11 1.81
C LEU A 289 -27.11 23.22 2.54
N GLU A 290 -28.43 23.44 2.29
CA GLU A 290 -29.49 22.59 2.81
C GLU A 290 -29.57 21.27 2.00
N GLY A 291 -29.07 20.17 2.60
CA GLY A 291 -28.95 18.90 1.92
C GLY A 291 -30.25 18.32 1.34
N SER A 292 -31.39 18.55 2.01
CA SER A 292 -32.69 18.08 1.53
C SER A 292 -33.15 18.79 0.27
N VAL A 293 -32.85 20.07 0.13
CA VAL A 293 -33.13 20.88 -1.06
C VAL A 293 -32.27 20.39 -2.22
N VAL A 294 -30.96 20.25 -1.98
CA VAL A 294 -30.01 19.78 -3.00
C VAL A 294 -30.37 18.38 -3.51
N VAL A 295 -30.69 17.43 -2.64
CA VAL A 295 -31.12 16.08 -3.05
C VAL A 295 -32.33 16.14 -3.94
N ASN A 296 -33.35 16.96 -3.59
CA ASN A 296 -34.56 17.12 -4.40
C ASN A 296 -34.26 17.75 -5.76
N ASP A 297 -33.36 18.72 -5.84
CA ASP A 297 -33.02 19.41 -7.08
C ASP A 297 -32.17 18.49 -8.01
N VAL A 298 -31.25 17.71 -7.45
CA VAL A 298 -30.46 16.73 -8.21
C VAL A 298 -31.34 15.60 -8.75
N ARG A 299 -32.36 15.16 -8.01
CA ARG A 299 -33.35 14.19 -8.52
C ARG A 299 -34.12 14.66 -9.75
N LYS A 300 -34.37 15.97 -9.85
CA LYS A 300 -35.05 16.58 -11.01
C LYS A 300 -34.09 16.89 -12.17
N ALA A 301 -32.80 16.89 -11.91
CA ALA A 301 -31.76 17.17 -12.92
C ALA A 301 -31.61 16.00 -13.91
N LYS A 302 -30.90 16.24 -15.01
CA LYS A 302 -30.61 15.20 -15.98
C LYS A 302 -29.60 14.20 -15.39
N LYS A 303 -29.63 12.98 -15.92
CA LYS A 303 -28.66 11.95 -15.54
C LYS A 303 -27.22 12.46 -15.75
N GLY A 304 -26.38 12.27 -14.76
CA GLY A 304 -24.98 12.76 -14.73
C GLY A 304 -24.82 14.19 -14.21
N GLN A 305 -25.93 14.95 -14.04
CA GLN A 305 -25.89 16.28 -13.42
C GLN A 305 -26.01 16.19 -11.90
N GLY A 306 -25.31 17.07 -11.20
CA GLY A 306 -25.34 17.16 -9.75
C GLY A 306 -24.65 18.41 -9.22
N LEU A 307 -24.60 18.53 -7.90
CA LEU A 307 -23.98 19.66 -7.21
C LEU A 307 -22.47 19.66 -7.39
N ASN A 308 -21.93 20.71 -7.97
CA ASN A 308 -20.54 21.10 -7.80
C ASN A 308 -20.42 21.93 -6.51
N ALA A 309 -19.95 21.30 -5.43
CA ALA A 309 -19.88 21.94 -4.12
C ALA A 309 -18.93 23.15 -4.07
N ALA A 310 -17.98 23.26 -5.00
CA ALA A 310 -17.08 24.39 -5.08
C ALA A 310 -17.75 25.65 -5.65
N THR A 311 -18.73 25.48 -6.56
CA THR A 311 -19.44 26.62 -7.20
C THR A 311 -20.85 26.80 -6.68
N GLY A 312 -21.44 25.81 -6.02
CA GLY A 312 -22.84 25.80 -5.60
C GLY A 312 -23.84 25.53 -6.74
N GLU A 313 -23.41 25.20 -7.93
CA GLU A 313 -24.23 25.03 -9.11
C GLU A 313 -24.47 23.55 -9.45
N ILE A 314 -25.64 23.27 -10.08
CA ILE A 314 -25.94 21.95 -10.65
C ILE A 314 -25.43 21.92 -12.07
N VAL A 315 -24.41 21.09 -12.32
CA VAL A 315 -23.70 21.00 -13.60
C VAL A 315 -23.54 19.54 -14.05
N ASP A 316 -23.09 19.31 -15.27
CA ASP A 316 -22.60 18.00 -15.70
C ASP A 316 -21.29 17.70 -14.93
N LEU A 317 -21.34 16.72 -14.04
CA LEU A 317 -20.25 16.44 -13.10
C LEU A 317 -19.03 15.84 -13.79
N VAL A 318 -19.25 14.99 -14.81
CA VAL A 318 -18.13 14.40 -15.56
C VAL A 318 -17.40 15.47 -16.37
N ALA A 319 -18.14 16.34 -17.03
CA ALA A 319 -17.57 17.47 -17.78
C ALA A 319 -16.88 18.50 -16.85
N ALA A 320 -17.38 18.66 -15.63
CA ALA A 320 -16.79 19.53 -14.62
C ALA A 320 -15.59 18.90 -13.87
N GLY A 321 -15.23 17.64 -14.17
CA GLY A 321 -14.16 16.92 -13.49
C GLY A 321 -14.51 16.44 -12.09
N VAL A 322 -15.80 16.45 -11.70
CA VAL A 322 -16.28 15.91 -10.41
C VAL A 322 -16.69 14.46 -10.60
N ILE A 323 -15.73 13.57 -10.43
CA ILE A 323 -15.86 12.14 -10.72
C ILE A 323 -15.40 11.30 -9.52
N ASP A 324 -16.01 10.13 -9.36
CA ASP A 324 -15.62 9.11 -8.39
C ASP A 324 -15.26 7.80 -9.10
N PRO A 325 -14.32 6.99 -8.59
CA PRO A 325 -14.13 5.62 -9.06
C PRO A 325 -15.37 4.76 -8.78
N ALA A 326 -15.85 4.03 -9.77
CA ALA A 326 -17.03 3.16 -9.60
C ALA A 326 -16.80 2.11 -8.52
N MET A 327 -15.60 1.52 -8.46
CA MET A 327 -15.22 0.52 -7.46
C MET A 327 -15.36 1.06 -6.02
N VAL A 328 -14.91 2.28 -5.76
CA VAL A 328 -14.97 2.90 -4.43
C VAL A 328 -16.43 3.12 -4.01
N THR A 329 -17.23 3.70 -4.89
CA THR A 329 -18.65 3.98 -4.64
C THR A 329 -19.45 2.69 -4.39
N ARG A 330 -19.21 1.65 -5.21
CA ARG A 330 -19.82 0.33 -5.06
C ARG A 330 -19.41 -0.35 -3.77
N SER A 331 -18.11 -0.38 -3.46
CA SER A 331 -17.57 -1.02 -2.26
C SER A 331 -18.06 -0.34 -0.97
N ALA A 332 -18.18 0.99 -0.98
CA ALA A 332 -18.75 1.73 0.15
C ALA A 332 -20.17 1.27 0.48
N LEU A 333 -21.03 1.15 -0.53
CA LEU A 333 -22.41 0.67 -0.35
C LEU A 333 -22.45 -0.80 0.12
N GLN A 334 -21.65 -1.68 -0.50
CA GLN A 334 -21.59 -3.09 -0.13
C GLN A 334 -21.12 -3.30 1.31
N ASN A 335 -20.06 -2.60 1.71
CA ASN A 335 -19.51 -2.70 3.06
C ASN A 335 -20.47 -2.13 4.11
N ALA A 336 -21.10 -0.99 3.82
CA ALA A 336 -22.11 -0.41 4.70
C ALA A 336 -23.30 -1.35 4.90
N ALA A 337 -23.82 -1.95 3.82
CA ALA A 337 -24.92 -2.91 3.89
C ALA A 337 -24.51 -4.18 4.66
N SER A 338 -23.30 -4.68 4.46
CA SER A 338 -22.78 -5.86 5.17
C SER A 338 -22.69 -5.62 6.68
N ILE A 339 -22.17 -4.46 7.11
CA ILE A 339 -22.08 -4.13 8.53
C ILE A 339 -23.47 -3.90 9.13
N ALA A 340 -24.35 -3.17 8.44
CA ALA A 340 -25.72 -2.96 8.88
C ALA A 340 -26.48 -4.30 9.08
N LYS A 341 -26.32 -5.23 8.14
CA LYS A 341 -26.85 -6.59 8.25
C LYS A 341 -26.33 -7.32 9.50
N ASN A 342 -25.03 -7.26 9.77
CA ASN A 342 -24.45 -7.90 10.94
C ASN A 342 -25.01 -7.30 12.24
N ILE A 343 -25.15 -5.96 12.32
CA ILE A 343 -25.74 -5.29 13.48
C ILE A 343 -27.21 -5.70 13.69
N LEU A 344 -27.99 -5.74 12.61
CA LEU A 344 -29.41 -6.12 12.66
C LEU A 344 -29.63 -7.57 13.11
N THR A 345 -28.71 -8.49 12.81
CA THR A 345 -28.79 -9.91 13.16
C THR A 345 -28.10 -10.25 14.47
N THR A 346 -27.50 -9.27 15.17
CA THR A 346 -26.76 -9.45 16.42
C THR A 346 -27.64 -9.08 17.61
N GLU A 347 -27.74 -9.97 18.61
CA GLU A 347 -28.50 -9.70 19.84
C GLU A 347 -27.68 -8.88 20.86
N ALA A 348 -26.37 -8.93 20.83
CA ALA A 348 -25.51 -8.22 21.77
C ALA A 348 -24.17 -7.83 21.12
N ILE A 349 -23.66 -6.67 21.51
CA ILE A 349 -22.32 -6.17 21.15
C ILE A 349 -21.50 -6.10 22.43
N VAL A 350 -20.34 -6.76 22.42
CA VAL A 350 -19.36 -6.69 23.51
C VAL A 350 -18.24 -5.76 23.05
N ALA A 351 -18.04 -4.67 23.79
CA ALA A 351 -16.97 -3.70 23.54
C ALA A 351 -16.16 -3.47 24.79
N GLU A 352 -14.87 -3.17 24.61
CA GLU A 352 -14.01 -2.75 25.71
C GLU A 352 -14.48 -1.38 26.24
N VAL A 353 -14.54 -1.25 27.56
CA VAL A 353 -14.79 0.05 28.20
C VAL A 353 -13.51 0.86 28.10
N PRO A 354 -13.52 2.08 27.55
CA PRO A 354 -12.35 2.93 27.54
C PRO A 354 -11.80 3.09 28.98
N GLU A 355 -10.51 2.79 29.17
CA GLU A 355 -9.86 3.11 30.43
C GLU A 355 -10.02 4.61 30.67
N LYS A 356 -10.59 4.96 31.84
CA LYS A 356 -10.56 6.35 32.28
C LYS A 356 -9.09 6.69 32.47
N ASP A 357 -8.57 7.64 31.71
CA ASP A 357 -7.27 8.23 31.97
C ASP A 357 -7.20 8.53 33.47
N GLY A 358 -6.44 7.70 34.17
CA GLY A 358 -6.19 7.89 35.59
C GLY A 358 -5.46 9.22 35.74
N GLY A 359 -6.22 10.25 36.08
CA GLY A 359 -5.65 11.54 36.44
C GLY A 359 -4.50 11.32 37.38
N GLY A 360 -3.30 11.74 36.98
CA GLY A 360 -2.06 11.56 37.71
C GLY A 360 -2.23 11.96 39.17
N ALA A 361 -2.33 10.95 40.04
CA ALA A 361 -2.11 11.15 41.47
C ALA A 361 -0.64 11.55 41.61
N GLY A 362 -0.42 12.85 41.91
CA GLY A 362 0.87 13.38 42.22
C GLY A 362 1.56 12.51 43.29
N GLY A 363 2.63 11.85 42.86
CA GLY A 363 3.54 11.21 43.77
C GLY A 363 4.19 12.27 44.67
N GLY A 364 3.63 12.45 45.89
CA GLY A 364 4.28 13.21 46.93
C GLY A 364 5.64 12.59 47.18
N MET A 365 6.71 13.36 47.03
CA MET A 365 8.02 13.02 47.56
C MET A 365 7.89 12.76 49.08
N PRO A 366 8.47 11.67 49.60
CA PRO A 366 8.60 11.53 51.03
C PRO A 366 9.56 12.62 51.56
N ASP A 367 9.02 13.43 52.44
CA ASP A 367 9.74 14.41 53.24
C ASP A 367 10.79 13.70 54.10
N MET A 368 12.07 13.84 53.73
CA MET A 368 13.22 13.46 54.56
C MET A 368 13.60 14.62 55.47
N GLY A 369 12.67 15.02 56.29
CA GLY A 369 12.93 15.94 57.40
C GLY A 369 13.10 15.22 58.71
N GLY A 370 14.28 15.28 59.27
CA GLY A 370 14.45 15.00 60.70
C GLY A 370 15.54 14.00 61.10
N MET A 371 16.79 14.46 61.09
CA MET A 371 17.78 14.02 62.11
C MET A 371 18.83 15.12 62.30
N GLY A 372 18.42 16.11 63.03
CA GLY A 372 19.31 17.01 63.72
C GLY A 372 19.37 16.62 65.17
N GLY A 373 20.57 16.47 65.72
CA GLY A 373 20.82 16.48 67.15
C GLY A 373 21.50 15.24 67.70
N MET A 374 22.78 15.26 67.91
CA MET A 374 23.51 15.20 69.14
C MET A 374 24.99 14.86 68.95
N MET A 375 25.76 15.80 69.51
CA MET A 375 27.16 15.80 69.87
C MET A 375 28.20 16.05 68.78
#